data_84c013e64a15ff28ba04bcf4e9d5b4ad
#
_entry.id   84c013e64a15ff28ba04bcf4e9d5b4ad
#
_cell.length_a   1.000
_cell.length_b   1.000
_cell.length_c   1.000
_cell.angle_alpha   90.00
_cell.angle_beta   90.00
_cell.angle_gamma   90.00
#
_symmetry.space_group_name_H-M   'P 1'
#
loop_
_entity.id
_entity.type
_entity.pdbx_description
1 polymer ?
#
loop_
_entity_poly.entity_id
_entity_poly.type
_entity_poly.pdbx_seq_one_letter_code
_entity_poly.pdbx_strand_id
1 'polypeptide(L)'
;LFSSGVDTDPAKHGLLVDLFRLTFPFLLFVSLTALAGGALNSFQRFAMPALTPVILNLCMIAGAVWLAPRLGGTPEKQILALGWAVLAAGLLQLLFQLPSLKGINLLTLPRWGWSHPGVRKVMTLMVPTLFGSSVAQINLLLDTVIAAKLTDGSQSWLSLADRFLELPLGVFGVALGTVILPALARHHVSTDREGFSRSLDWGLRMTLLISVPAMLGLLLLAEPLIATIFQHGQFSAFDTRMTALSVYGLSFGLPAFALLKVVLPAFYARQDTRTPVRAGVAALVANMVFNFALLAVLYQVMVPDELKAQGVMAAIGKQPGLHLALGIASALSSYLNLGLLWYWLGKTDVYQRRPGWGGYLLRLLLACVAMVAALLALLHWLPAFSAMGVWERIGALALLVGGGGATYAVAMVAMGFRPRDLRGH
;
A
#
# COMPACT_ATOMS: atom_id res chain seq x y z
N LEU A 1 10.71 -21.25 -12.29
CA LEU A 1 11.05 -19.92 -11.79
C LEU A 1 10.68 -19.73 -10.30
N PHE A 2 9.68 -20.42 -9.79
CA PHE A 2 9.21 -20.30 -8.40
C PHE A 2 9.82 -21.31 -7.43
N SER A 3 10.49 -22.34 -7.93
CA SER A 3 10.89 -23.51 -7.15
C SER A 3 12.27 -23.43 -6.51
N SER A 4 13.20 -22.64 -7.03
CA SER A 4 14.62 -22.75 -6.70
C SER A 4 15.03 -22.35 -5.26
N GLY A 5 14.13 -21.86 -4.44
CA GLY A 5 14.37 -21.63 -3.00
C GLY A 5 13.53 -22.55 -2.10
N VAL A 6 12.50 -23.17 -2.68
CA VAL A 6 11.56 -24.08 -1.99
C VAL A 6 11.95 -25.55 -2.20
N ASP A 7 12.59 -25.87 -3.34
CA ASP A 7 13.01 -27.23 -3.68
C ASP A 7 14.20 -27.73 -2.83
N THR A 8 14.91 -26.82 -2.16
CA THR A 8 16.03 -27.20 -1.29
C THR A 8 15.61 -27.67 0.11
N ASP A 9 14.33 -27.38 0.51
CA ASP A 9 13.79 -27.80 1.80
C ASP A 9 12.41 -28.46 1.63
N PRO A 10 12.34 -29.81 1.60
CA PRO A 10 11.11 -30.56 1.44
C PRO A 10 10.04 -30.22 2.49
N ALA A 11 10.45 -29.81 3.70
CA ALA A 11 9.51 -29.43 4.76
C ALA A 11 8.80 -28.12 4.45
N LYS A 12 9.52 -27.11 3.94
CA LYS A 12 8.93 -25.84 3.49
C LYS A 12 7.98 -26.05 2.31
N HIS A 13 8.32 -26.93 1.39
CA HIS A 13 7.45 -27.25 0.26
C HIS A 13 6.16 -27.90 0.71
N GLY A 14 6.23 -28.91 1.59
CA GLY A 14 5.06 -29.56 2.18
C GLY A 14 4.12 -28.58 2.86
N LEU A 15 4.68 -27.69 3.71
CA LEU A 15 3.92 -26.66 4.41
C LEU A 15 3.22 -25.69 3.46
N LEU A 16 3.89 -25.27 2.39
CA LEU A 16 3.30 -24.38 1.36
C LEU A 16 2.13 -25.06 0.66
N VAL A 17 2.26 -26.33 0.29
CA VAL A 17 1.17 -27.10 -0.35
C VAL A 17 -0.03 -27.20 0.59
N ASP A 18 0.19 -27.49 1.87
CA ASP A 18 -0.89 -27.62 2.85
C ASP A 18 -1.58 -26.27 3.11
N LEU A 19 -0.82 -25.18 3.23
CA LEU A 19 -1.38 -23.83 3.33
C LEU A 19 -2.18 -23.45 2.08
N PHE A 20 -1.68 -23.79 0.88
CA PHE A 20 -2.39 -23.50 -0.36
C PHE A 20 -3.69 -24.26 -0.45
N ARG A 21 -3.69 -25.57 -0.13
CA ARG A 21 -4.90 -26.41 -0.10
C ARG A 21 -5.94 -25.86 0.88
N LEU A 22 -5.47 -25.37 2.03
CA LEU A 22 -6.33 -24.84 3.08
C LEU A 22 -6.91 -23.46 2.74
N THR A 23 -6.11 -22.59 2.14
CA THR A 23 -6.52 -21.21 1.84
C THR A 23 -7.20 -21.08 0.47
N PHE A 24 -6.99 -21.99 -0.47
CA PHE A 24 -7.58 -21.91 -1.81
C PHE A 24 -9.12 -21.80 -1.82
N PRO A 25 -9.88 -22.56 -1.00
CA PRO A 25 -11.33 -22.40 -0.94
C PRO A 25 -11.81 -21.02 -0.48
N PHE A 26 -10.98 -20.26 0.23
CA PHE A 26 -11.28 -18.89 0.59
C PHE A 26 -11.57 -18.00 -0.62
N LEU A 27 -10.93 -18.26 -1.77
CA LEU A 27 -11.18 -17.51 -3.01
C LEU A 27 -12.64 -17.60 -3.46
N LEU A 28 -13.28 -18.75 -3.30
CA LEU A 28 -14.71 -18.93 -3.59
C LEU A 28 -15.55 -18.04 -2.66
N PHE A 29 -15.30 -18.12 -1.36
CA PHE A 29 -16.08 -17.36 -0.38
C PHE A 29 -15.90 -15.87 -0.52
N VAL A 30 -14.67 -15.39 -0.72
CA VAL A 30 -14.42 -13.94 -0.89
C VAL A 30 -15.01 -13.41 -2.20
N SER A 31 -15.00 -14.21 -3.27
CA SER A 31 -15.64 -13.83 -4.54
C SER A 31 -17.16 -13.69 -4.39
N LEU A 32 -17.80 -14.64 -3.71
CA LEU A 32 -19.23 -14.56 -3.41
C LEU A 32 -19.55 -13.40 -2.46
N THR A 33 -18.71 -13.16 -1.47
CA THR A 33 -18.81 -12.02 -0.56
C THR A 33 -18.71 -10.69 -1.30
N ALA A 34 -17.78 -10.57 -2.26
CA ALA A 34 -17.63 -9.38 -3.09
C ALA A 34 -18.86 -9.14 -4.00
N LEU A 35 -19.40 -10.22 -4.58
CA LEU A 35 -20.64 -10.15 -5.37
C LEU A 35 -21.83 -9.70 -4.50
N ALA A 36 -21.99 -10.30 -3.32
CA ALA A 36 -23.00 -9.94 -2.35
C ALA A 36 -22.87 -8.47 -1.91
N GLY A 37 -21.65 -8.04 -1.60
CA GLY A 37 -21.35 -6.67 -1.24
C GLY A 37 -21.65 -5.67 -2.36
N GLY A 38 -21.31 -6.01 -3.61
CA GLY A 38 -21.66 -5.22 -4.78
C GLY A 38 -23.18 -5.06 -4.96
N ALA A 39 -23.92 -6.14 -4.76
CA ALA A 39 -25.39 -6.10 -4.79
C ALA A 39 -25.93 -5.21 -3.66
N LEU A 40 -25.48 -5.37 -2.41
CA LEU A 40 -25.90 -4.55 -1.26
C LEU A 40 -25.58 -3.07 -1.47
N ASN A 41 -24.41 -2.74 -2.02
CA ASN A 41 -24.01 -1.37 -2.33
C ASN A 41 -24.92 -0.72 -3.39
N SER A 42 -25.36 -1.47 -4.40
CA SER A 42 -26.31 -0.96 -5.40
C SER A 42 -27.69 -0.62 -4.82
N PHE A 43 -28.06 -1.26 -3.70
CA PHE A 43 -29.25 -0.91 -2.91
C PHE A 43 -28.95 0.06 -1.75
N GLN A 44 -27.80 0.75 -1.78
CA GLN A 44 -27.34 1.71 -0.76
C GLN A 44 -27.19 1.14 0.66
N ARG A 45 -26.98 -0.16 0.77
CA ARG A 45 -26.72 -0.84 2.04
C ARG A 45 -25.23 -1.04 2.27
N PHE A 46 -24.52 0.04 2.57
CA PHE A 46 -23.06 0.06 2.66
C PHE A 46 -22.48 -0.54 3.94
N ALA A 47 -23.24 -0.51 5.05
CA ALA A 47 -22.73 -0.89 6.37
C ALA A 47 -22.25 -2.35 6.44
N MET A 48 -23.02 -3.29 5.87
CA MET A 48 -22.69 -4.70 5.94
C MET A 48 -21.43 -5.07 5.11
N PRO A 49 -21.28 -4.65 3.84
CA PRO A 49 -20.04 -4.83 3.12
C PRO A 49 -18.83 -4.15 3.77
N ALA A 50 -19.02 -2.97 4.38
CA ALA A 50 -17.93 -2.25 5.05
C ALA A 50 -17.40 -2.95 6.31
N LEU A 51 -18.24 -3.72 7.02
CA LEU A 51 -17.83 -4.50 8.18
C LEU A 51 -17.18 -5.84 7.84
N THR A 52 -17.29 -6.29 6.60
CA THR A 52 -16.75 -7.59 6.18
C THR A 52 -15.24 -7.76 6.44
N PRO A 53 -14.36 -6.79 6.16
CA PRO A 53 -12.93 -6.91 6.47
C PRO A 53 -12.64 -7.06 7.97
N VAL A 54 -13.50 -6.51 8.83
CA VAL A 54 -13.35 -6.64 10.29
C VAL A 54 -13.45 -8.10 10.72
N ILE A 55 -14.35 -8.87 10.08
CA ILE A 55 -14.53 -10.31 10.37
C ILE A 55 -13.23 -11.08 10.07
N LEU A 56 -12.58 -10.77 8.94
CA LEU A 56 -11.29 -11.38 8.62
C LEU A 56 -10.25 -11.11 9.72
N ASN A 57 -10.11 -9.86 10.12
CA ASN A 57 -9.16 -9.48 11.15
C ASN A 57 -9.45 -10.15 12.49
N LEU A 58 -10.72 -10.21 12.91
CA LEU A 58 -11.12 -10.90 14.13
C LEU A 58 -10.82 -12.40 14.07
N CYS A 59 -11.09 -13.06 12.95
CA CYS A 59 -10.76 -14.47 12.75
C CYS A 59 -9.25 -14.71 12.80
N MET A 60 -8.45 -13.83 12.18
CA MET A 60 -7.00 -13.92 12.20
C MET A 60 -6.45 -13.75 13.63
N ILE A 61 -6.96 -12.78 14.39
CA ILE A 61 -6.59 -12.57 15.80
C ILE A 61 -6.99 -13.81 16.62
N ALA A 62 -8.20 -14.30 16.46
CA ALA A 62 -8.66 -15.50 17.15
C ALA A 62 -7.83 -16.75 16.79
N GLY A 63 -7.47 -16.89 15.51
CA GLY A 63 -6.58 -17.94 15.04
C GLY A 63 -5.19 -17.86 15.68
N ALA A 64 -4.62 -16.68 15.75
CA ALA A 64 -3.29 -16.47 16.35
C ALA A 64 -3.29 -16.67 17.87
N VAL A 65 -4.31 -16.13 18.58
CA VAL A 65 -4.33 -16.12 20.06
C VAL A 65 -4.84 -17.46 20.63
N TRP A 66 -5.85 -18.09 20.01
CA TRP A 66 -6.51 -19.27 20.58
C TRP A 66 -6.20 -20.57 19.84
N LEU A 67 -6.15 -20.55 18.50
CA LEU A 67 -5.99 -21.79 17.73
C LEU A 67 -4.51 -22.16 17.59
N ALA A 68 -3.62 -21.20 17.31
CA ALA A 68 -2.21 -21.49 17.11
C ALA A 68 -1.54 -22.11 18.35
N PRO A 69 -1.75 -21.65 19.59
CA PRO A 69 -1.20 -22.30 20.77
C PRO A 69 -1.75 -23.73 21.01
N ARG A 70 -3.00 -23.99 20.59
CA ARG A 70 -3.65 -25.31 20.77
C ARG A 70 -3.21 -26.36 19.76
N LEU A 71 -2.82 -25.96 18.56
CA LEU A 71 -2.27 -26.87 17.54
C LEU A 71 -0.82 -27.28 17.84
N GLY A 72 -0.19 -26.63 18.79
CA GLY A 72 1.01 -27.05 19.50
C GLY A 72 2.34 -26.90 18.77
N GLY A 73 3.35 -26.80 19.53
CA GLY A 73 4.77 -27.16 19.49
C GLY A 73 5.65 -26.60 18.38
N THR A 74 5.29 -26.59 17.13
CA THR A 74 6.20 -26.12 16.05
C THR A 74 5.62 -24.93 15.29
N PRO A 75 6.46 -24.00 14.81
CA PRO A 75 6.02 -22.84 14.02
C PRO A 75 5.18 -23.23 12.80
N GLU A 76 5.50 -24.38 12.19
CA GLU A 76 4.79 -24.91 11.01
C GLU A 76 3.32 -25.23 11.32
N LYS A 77 3.06 -25.84 12.48
CA LYS A 77 1.70 -26.14 12.94
C LYS A 77 0.94 -24.88 13.32
N GLN A 78 1.62 -23.92 13.94
CA GLN A 78 1.02 -22.65 14.33
C GLN A 78 0.57 -21.82 13.11
N ILE A 79 1.34 -21.84 12.01
CA ILE A 79 0.97 -21.11 10.79
C ILE A 79 -0.25 -21.72 10.09
N LEU A 80 -0.46 -23.06 10.22
CA LEU A 80 -1.68 -23.72 9.71
C LEU A 80 -2.95 -23.22 10.43
N ALA A 81 -2.83 -22.79 11.70
CA ALA A 81 -3.95 -22.17 12.42
C ALA A 81 -4.44 -20.89 11.74
N LEU A 82 -3.52 -20.11 11.21
CA LEU A 82 -3.86 -18.90 10.45
C LEU A 82 -4.53 -19.25 9.12
N GLY A 83 -4.09 -20.32 8.45
CA GLY A 83 -4.76 -20.87 7.27
C GLY A 83 -6.23 -21.23 7.54
N TRP A 84 -6.50 -21.95 8.65
CA TRP A 84 -7.87 -22.24 9.12
C TRP A 84 -8.66 -20.99 9.45
N ALA A 85 -8.03 -20.00 10.08
CA ALA A 85 -8.66 -18.72 10.40
C ALA A 85 -9.10 -17.96 9.14
N VAL A 86 -8.28 -17.96 8.08
CA VAL A 86 -8.62 -17.37 6.78
C VAL A 86 -9.81 -18.08 6.14
N LEU A 87 -9.81 -19.41 6.14
CA LEU A 87 -10.93 -20.19 5.58
C LEU A 87 -12.23 -19.92 6.33
N ALA A 88 -12.17 -19.98 7.68
CA ALA A 88 -13.32 -19.66 8.52
C ALA A 88 -13.82 -18.23 8.31
N ALA A 89 -12.91 -17.28 8.17
CA ALA A 89 -13.25 -15.89 7.89
C ALA A 89 -14.02 -15.75 6.58
N GLY A 90 -13.57 -16.41 5.50
CA GLY A 90 -14.28 -16.35 4.21
C GLY A 90 -15.72 -16.85 4.33
N LEU A 91 -15.92 -17.98 5.00
CA LEU A 91 -17.26 -18.51 5.26
C LEU A 91 -18.11 -17.56 6.10
N LEU A 92 -17.56 -17.04 7.21
CA LEU A 92 -18.26 -16.12 8.10
C LEU A 92 -18.59 -14.79 7.42
N GLN A 93 -17.71 -14.25 6.59
CA GLN A 93 -17.95 -13.05 5.78
C GLN A 93 -19.15 -13.22 4.85
N LEU A 94 -19.23 -14.36 4.18
CA LEU A 94 -20.37 -14.68 3.30
C LEU A 94 -21.66 -14.81 4.12
N LEU A 95 -21.63 -15.63 5.19
CA LEU A 95 -22.80 -15.85 6.06
C LEU A 95 -23.31 -14.55 6.68
N PHE A 96 -22.42 -13.63 7.04
CA PHE A 96 -22.76 -12.33 7.60
C PHE A 96 -23.59 -11.45 6.66
N GLN A 97 -23.38 -11.56 5.34
CA GLN A 97 -24.11 -10.79 4.35
C GLN A 97 -25.46 -11.39 3.95
N LEU A 98 -25.65 -12.71 4.14
CA LEU A 98 -26.88 -13.42 3.71
C LEU A 98 -28.18 -12.83 4.29
N PRO A 99 -28.28 -12.47 5.61
CA PRO A 99 -29.49 -11.86 6.15
C PRO A 99 -29.87 -10.56 5.45
N SER A 100 -28.87 -9.75 5.11
CA SER A 100 -29.10 -8.46 4.42
C SER A 100 -29.55 -8.65 2.98
N LEU A 101 -29.01 -9.67 2.27
CA LEU A 101 -29.46 -10.06 0.94
C LEU A 101 -30.90 -10.59 0.95
N LYS A 102 -31.25 -11.39 1.98
CA LYS A 102 -32.63 -11.87 2.17
C LYS A 102 -33.59 -10.70 2.38
N GLY A 103 -33.19 -9.69 3.18
CA GLY A 103 -34.01 -8.50 3.44
C GLY A 103 -34.29 -7.59 2.24
N ILE A 104 -33.58 -7.79 1.12
CA ILE A 104 -33.80 -7.10 -0.17
C ILE A 104 -34.28 -8.07 -1.28
N ASN A 105 -34.69 -9.29 -0.90
CA ASN A 105 -35.16 -10.34 -1.82
C ASN A 105 -34.16 -10.72 -2.93
N LEU A 106 -32.85 -10.57 -2.70
CA LEU A 106 -31.78 -10.97 -3.61
C LEU A 106 -31.13 -12.30 -3.25
N LEU A 107 -31.59 -12.98 -2.22
CA LEU A 107 -31.10 -14.31 -1.89
C LEU A 107 -31.77 -15.34 -2.81
N THR A 108 -31.14 -15.64 -3.92
CA THR A 108 -31.61 -16.61 -4.91
C THR A 108 -30.61 -17.75 -5.07
N LEU A 109 -31.11 -18.93 -5.39
CA LEU A 109 -30.24 -20.05 -5.74
C LEU A 109 -29.47 -19.76 -7.04
N PRO A 110 -28.18 -20.06 -7.11
CA PRO A 110 -27.40 -19.87 -8.31
C PRO A 110 -27.98 -20.68 -9.46
N ARG A 111 -28.14 -20.02 -10.63
CA ARG A 111 -28.60 -20.67 -11.86
C ARG A 111 -27.51 -20.53 -12.92
N TRP A 112 -27.28 -21.59 -13.65
CA TRP A 112 -26.35 -21.58 -14.79
C TRP A 112 -26.95 -20.74 -15.92
N GLY A 113 -26.31 -19.64 -16.32
CA GLY A 113 -26.88 -18.69 -17.24
C GLY A 113 -25.89 -17.98 -18.15
N TRP A 114 -24.92 -18.70 -18.74
CA TRP A 114 -23.90 -18.09 -19.63
C TRP A 114 -24.48 -17.35 -20.83
N SER A 115 -25.65 -17.79 -21.34
CA SER A 115 -26.34 -17.15 -22.48
C SER A 115 -27.14 -15.91 -22.08
N HIS A 116 -27.31 -15.67 -20.77
CA HIS A 116 -28.11 -14.54 -20.29
C HIS A 116 -27.47 -13.18 -20.68
N PRO A 117 -28.24 -12.23 -21.27
CA PRO A 117 -27.68 -10.94 -21.72
C PRO A 117 -26.94 -10.16 -20.62
N GLY A 118 -27.44 -10.21 -19.38
CA GLY A 118 -26.80 -9.60 -18.21
C GLY A 118 -25.43 -10.21 -17.92
N VAL A 119 -25.28 -11.52 -18.01
CA VAL A 119 -23.99 -12.20 -17.81
C VAL A 119 -22.98 -11.78 -18.87
N ARG A 120 -23.40 -11.76 -20.15
CA ARG A 120 -22.55 -11.29 -21.26
C ARG A 120 -22.11 -9.83 -21.07
N LYS A 121 -23.01 -8.95 -20.63
CA LYS A 121 -22.70 -7.55 -20.36
C LYS A 121 -21.66 -7.43 -19.22
N VAL A 122 -21.83 -8.18 -18.15
CA VAL A 122 -20.85 -8.21 -17.03
C VAL A 122 -19.50 -8.70 -17.52
N MET A 123 -19.44 -9.79 -18.29
CA MET A 123 -18.18 -10.32 -18.83
C MET A 123 -17.48 -9.30 -19.74
N THR A 124 -18.22 -8.62 -20.61
CA THR A 124 -17.67 -7.58 -21.50
C THR A 124 -17.07 -6.41 -20.73
N LEU A 125 -17.68 -6.01 -19.60
CA LEU A 125 -17.18 -4.94 -18.76
C LEU A 125 -16.03 -5.39 -17.85
N MET A 126 -16.04 -6.66 -17.45
CA MET A 126 -15.06 -7.22 -16.52
C MET A 126 -13.68 -7.43 -17.17
N VAL A 127 -13.63 -7.86 -18.44
CA VAL A 127 -12.36 -8.13 -19.13
C VAL A 127 -11.42 -6.92 -19.15
N PRO A 128 -11.81 -5.72 -19.60
CA PRO A 128 -10.94 -4.55 -19.55
C PRO A 128 -10.53 -4.16 -18.14
N THR A 129 -11.42 -4.32 -17.16
CA THR A 129 -11.13 -4.01 -15.75
C THR A 129 -10.11 -4.98 -15.16
N LEU A 130 -10.19 -6.28 -15.50
CA LEU A 130 -9.20 -7.28 -15.11
C LEU A 130 -7.81 -6.92 -15.66
N PHE A 131 -7.70 -6.55 -16.93
CA PHE A 131 -6.42 -6.12 -17.49
C PHE A 131 -5.87 -4.89 -16.78
N GLY A 132 -6.69 -3.90 -16.48
CA GLY A 132 -6.26 -2.68 -15.78
C GLY A 132 -5.76 -2.95 -14.35
N SER A 133 -6.44 -3.82 -13.60
CA SER A 133 -6.04 -4.18 -12.25
C SER A 133 -4.85 -5.16 -12.20
N SER A 134 -4.68 -5.98 -13.24
CA SER A 134 -3.62 -6.99 -13.30
C SER A 134 -2.22 -6.38 -13.33
N VAL A 135 -2.05 -5.19 -13.89
CA VAL A 135 -0.73 -4.52 -13.96
C VAL A 135 -0.12 -4.34 -12.58
N ALA A 136 -0.90 -3.85 -11.60
CA ALA A 136 -0.42 -3.66 -10.24
C ALA A 136 -0.13 -5.01 -9.55
N GLN A 137 -0.96 -6.03 -9.78
CA GLN A 137 -0.77 -7.36 -9.20
C GLN A 137 0.45 -8.08 -9.79
N ILE A 138 0.70 -7.91 -11.09
CA ILE A 138 1.90 -8.44 -11.75
C ILE A 138 3.16 -7.80 -11.15
N ASN A 139 3.15 -6.48 -10.92
CA ASN A 139 4.28 -5.79 -10.28
C ASN A 139 4.58 -6.37 -8.89
N LEU A 140 3.56 -6.49 -8.05
CA LEU A 140 3.68 -7.05 -6.70
C LEU A 140 4.21 -8.50 -6.74
N LEU A 141 3.70 -9.31 -7.68
CA LEU A 141 4.15 -10.69 -7.86
C LEU A 141 5.63 -10.75 -8.25
N LEU A 142 6.07 -9.93 -9.20
CA LEU A 142 7.45 -9.88 -9.66
C LEU A 142 8.40 -9.42 -8.56
N ASP A 143 8.03 -8.38 -7.81
CA ASP A 143 8.81 -7.92 -6.65
C ASP A 143 8.90 -9.01 -5.57
N THR A 144 7.82 -9.74 -5.32
CA THR A 144 7.79 -10.88 -4.38
C THR A 144 8.71 -12.02 -4.84
N VAL A 145 8.72 -12.35 -6.14
CA VAL A 145 9.61 -13.37 -6.70
C VAL A 145 11.09 -12.96 -6.57
N ILE A 146 11.41 -11.71 -6.84
CA ILE A 146 12.78 -11.20 -6.66
C ILE A 146 13.15 -11.23 -5.18
N ALA A 147 12.29 -10.75 -4.28
CA ALA A 147 12.53 -10.76 -2.85
C ALA A 147 12.76 -12.17 -2.29
N ALA A 148 12.09 -13.20 -2.85
CA ALA A 148 12.28 -14.60 -2.48
C ALA A 148 13.66 -15.17 -2.83
N LYS A 149 14.42 -14.51 -3.71
CA LYS A 149 15.79 -14.90 -4.07
C LYS A 149 16.86 -14.17 -3.26
N LEU A 150 16.45 -13.14 -2.53
CA LEU A 150 17.31 -12.40 -1.62
C LEU A 150 17.41 -13.14 -0.26
N THR A 151 18.10 -12.52 0.68
CA THR A 151 18.25 -13.04 2.04
C THR A 151 16.92 -13.41 2.68
N ASP A 152 16.87 -14.51 3.43
CA ASP A 152 15.71 -14.95 4.20
C ASP A 152 15.17 -13.79 5.07
N GLY A 153 13.87 -13.57 5.00
CA GLY A 153 13.19 -12.46 5.67
C GLY A 153 12.88 -11.26 4.76
N SER A 154 13.52 -11.12 3.59
CA SER A 154 13.34 -9.97 2.68
C SER A 154 11.88 -9.72 2.27
N GLN A 155 11.12 -10.79 2.01
CA GLN A 155 9.67 -10.68 1.73
C GLN A 155 8.88 -10.14 2.93
N SER A 156 9.19 -10.64 4.12
CA SER A 156 8.51 -10.22 5.34
C SER A 156 8.80 -8.75 5.67
N TRP A 157 10.06 -8.33 5.54
CA TRP A 157 10.45 -6.94 5.79
C TRP A 157 9.82 -5.97 4.80
N LEU A 158 9.74 -6.32 3.52
CA LEU A 158 9.03 -5.52 2.50
C LEU A 158 7.52 -5.48 2.77
N SER A 159 6.90 -6.63 3.07
CA SER A 159 5.47 -6.69 3.38
C SER A 159 5.09 -5.90 4.62
N LEU A 160 5.94 -5.89 5.66
CA LEU A 160 5.72 -5.05 6.85
C LEU A 160 5.88 -3.56 6.51
N ALA A 161 6.87 -3.20 5.68
CA ALA A 161 7.08 -1.83 5.25
C ALA A 161 5.89 -1.27 4.47
N ASP A 162 5.31 -2.06 3.56
CA ASP A 162 4.10 -1.67 2.81
C ASP A 162 2.94 -1.29 3.74
N ARG A 163 2.76 -2.00 4.86
CA ARG A 163 1.68 -1.70 5.82
C ARG A 163 1.86 -0.32 6.47
N PHE A 164 3.09 0.14 6.71
CA PHE A 164 3.33 1.49 7.22
C PHE A 164 2.98 2.57 6.20
N LEU A 165 3.18 2.28 4.90
CA LEU A 165 2.79 3.22 3.84
C LEU A 165 1.28 3.22 3.59
N GLU A 166 0.62 2.07 3.77
CA GLU A 166 -0.84 1.98 3.59
C GLU A 166 -1.60 2.89 4.55
N LEU A 167 -1.06 3.17 5.74
CA LEU A 167 -1.74 4.00 6.74
C LEU A 167 -1.95 5.45 6.22
N PRO A 168 -0.92 6.22 5.84
CA PRO A 168 -1.13 7.55 5.26
C PRO A 168 -1.85 7.48 3.90
N LEU A 169 -1.59 6.47 3.07
CA LEU A 169 -2.25 6.31 1.76
C LEU A 169 -3.73 5.95 1.89
N GLY A 170 -4.11 5.14 2.88
CA GLY A 170 -5.50 4.74 3.12
C GLY A 170 -6.33 5.87 3.68
N VAL A 171 -5.85 6.53 4.74
CA VAL A 171 -6.59 7.62 5.39
C VAL A 171 -6.84 8.78 4.44
N PHE A 172 -5.83 9.22 3.72
CA PHE A 172 -5.92 10.43 2.89
C PHE A 172 -6.17 10.13 1.41
N GLY A 173 -5.57 9.08 0.85
CA GLY A 173 -5.74 8.74 -0.56
C GLY A 173 -7.16 8.30 -0.89
N VAL A 174 -7.81 7.55 0.00
CA VAL A 174 -9.22 7.15 -0.17
C VAL A 174 -10.14 8.34 0.03
N ALA A 175 -9.93 9.15 1.08
CA ALA A 175 -10.75 10.34 1.34
C ALA A 175 -10.70 11.33 0.18
N LEU A 176 -9.52 11.64 -0.34
CA LEU A 176 -9.37 12.53 -1.48
C LEU A 176 -9.94 11.93 -2.78
N GLY A 177 -9.69 10.66 -3.05
CA GLY A 177 -10.19 9.96 -4.24
C GLY A 177 -11.73 9.93 -4.30
N THR A 178 -12.40 9.74 -3.16
CA THR A 178 -13.87 9.72 -3.09
C THR A 178 -14.50 11.10 -3.32
N VAL A 179 -13.81 12.17 -2.99
CA VAL A 179 -14.28 13.57 -3.20
C VAL A 179 -13.93 14.08 -4.60
N ILE A 180 -12.71 13.80 -5.06
CA ILE A 180 -12.17 14.37 -6.31
C ILE A 180 -12.86 13.77 -7.54
N LEU A 181 -13.03 12.47 -7.61
CA LEU A 181 -13.61 11.82 -8.80
C LEU A 181 -15.00 12.34 -9.15
N PRO A 182 -15.99 12.43 -8.23
CA PRO A 182 -17.30 13.00 -8.53
C PRO A 182 -17.24 14.49 -8.89
N ALA A 183 -16.36 15.26 -8.28
CA ALA A 183 -16.19 16.68 -8.60
C ALA A 183 -15.66 16.87 -10.02
N LEU A 184 -14.61 16.15 -10.40
CA LEU A 184 -14.03 16.20 -11.74
C LEU A 184 -15.03 15.71 -12.82
N ALA A 185 -15.78 14.66 -12.53
CA ALA A 185 -16.80 14.13 -13.45
C ALA A 185 -17.91 15.18 -13.68
N ARG A 186 -18.39 15.85 -12.66
CA ARG A 186 -19.40 16.93 -12.80
C ARG A 186 -18.87 18.07 -13.68
N HIS A 187 -17.67 18.57 -13.42
CA HIS A 187 -17.06 19.66 -14.19
C HIS A 187 -16.78 19.23 -15.63
N HIS A 188 -16.45 17.97 -15.88
CA HIS A 188 -16.29 17.45 -17.24
C HIS A 188 -17.60 17.44 -18.02
N VAL A 189 -18.68 16.95 -17.44
CA VAL A 189 -20.02 16.92 -18.05
C VAL A 189 -20.54 18.33 -18.33
N SER A 190 -20.31 19.30 -17.42
CA SER A 190 -20.71 20.70 -17.60
C SER A 190 -19.76 21.51 -18.49
N THR A 191 -18.70 20.88 -19.02
CA THR A 191 -17.66 21.55 -19.83
C THR A 191 -16.95 22.71 -19.09
N ASP A 192 -16.99 22.69 -17.76
CA ASP A 192 -16.37 23.68 -16.87
C ASP A 192 -14.88 23.35 -16.65
N ARG A 193 -14.02 23.85 -17.54
CA ARG A 193 -12.57 23.63 -17.49
C ARG A 193 -11.93 24.31 -16.27
N GLU A 194 -12.45 25.46 -15.86
CA GLU A 194 -11.91 26.16 -14.70
C GLU A 194 -12.21 25.43 -13.40
N GLY A 195 -13.44 24.96 -13.19
CA GLY A 195 -13.84 24.14 -12.07
C GLY A 195 -13.08 22.83 -12.02
N PHE A 196 -12.87 22.17 -13.16
CA PHE A 196 -12.05 20.98 -13.28
C PHE A 196 -10.61 21.24 -12.79
N SER A 197 -9.97 22.30 -13.31
CA SER A 197 -8.60 22.68 -12.94
C SER A 197 -8.52 23.06 -11.47
N ARG A 198 -9.54 23.75 -10.92
CA ARG A 198 -9.62 24.14 -9.50
C ARG A 198 -9.67 22.93 -8.59
N SER A 199 -10.55 21.97 -8.91
CA SER A 199 -10.72 20.74 -8.12
C SER A 199 -9.46 19.88 -8.13
N LEU A 200 -8.83 19.73 -9.30
CA LEU A 200 -7.59 18.97 -9.44
C LEU A 200 -6.42 19.64 -8.71
N ASP A 201 -6.25 20.96 -8.86
CA ASP A 201 -5.20 21.75 -8.20
C ASP A 201 -5.33 21.68 -6.68
N TRP A 202 -6.56 21.78 -6.16
CA TRP A 202 -6.83 21.60 -4.73
C TRP A 202 -6.42 20.19 -4.26
N GLY A 203 -6.83 19.14 -4.99
CA GLY A 203 -6.47 17.78 -4.65
C GLY A 203 -4.97 17.51 -4.65
N LEU A 204 -4.24 18.05 -5.62
CA LEU A 204 -2.78 17.96 -5.70
C LEU A 204 -2.11 18.65 -4.51
N ARG A 205 -2.56 19.86 -4.14
CA ARG A 205 -2.04 20.58 -2.97
C ARG A 205 -2.32 19.84 -1.67
N MET A 206 -3.54 19.35 -1.49
CA MET A 206 -3.90 18.58 -0.29
C MET A 206 -3.10 17.30 -0.17
N THR A 207 -2.88 16.63 -1.29
CA THR A 207 -2.05 15.41 -1.32
C THR A 207 -0.60 15.70 -0.90
N LEU A 208 0.02 16.74 -1.46
CA LEU A 208 1.39 17.12 -1.09
C LEU A 208 1.49 17.59 0.36
N LEU A 209 0.49 18.34 0.84
CA LEU A 209 0.41 18.83 2.22
C LEU A 209 0.55 17.70 3.24
N ILE A 210 0.09 16.51 2.89
CA ILE A 210 0.05 15.37 3.81
C ILE A 210 1.15 14.37 3.47
N SER A 211 1.33 14.04 2.19
CA SER A 211 2.25 12.97 1.78
C SER A 211 3.73 13.33 1.96
N VAL A 212 4.11 14.61 1.77
CA VAL A 212 5.50 15.03 1.93
C VAL A 212 5.96 14.99 3.40
N PRO A 213 5.24 15.58 4.37
CA PRO A 213 5.63 15.43 5.78
C PRO A 213 5.50 13.99 6.28
N ALA A 214 4.52 13.21 5.79
CA ALA A 214 4.41 11.79 6.13
C ALA A 214 5.63 10.98 5.62
N MET A 215 6.09 11.24 4.40
CA MET A 215 7.32 10.67 3.87
C MET A 215 8.53 10.98 4.77
N LEU A 216 8.73 12.25 5.12
CA LEU A 216 9.85 12.67 5.96
C LEU A 216 9.74 12.10 7.37
N GLY A 217 8.54 12.04 7.92
CA GLY A 217 8.26 11.39 9.21
C GLY A 217 8.62 9.91 9.19
N LEU A 218 8.18 9.17 8.15
CA LEU A 218 8.54 7.75 7.99
C LEU A 218 10.04 7.55 7.78
N LEU A 219 10.71 8.40 7.03
CA LEU A 219 12.16 8.33 6.83
C LEU A 219 12.93 8.54 8.16
N LEU A 220 12.47 9.41 9.04
CA LEU A 220 13.15 9.68 10.32
C LEU A 220 12.74 8.70 11.43
N LEU A 221 11.50 8.24 11.41
CA LEU A 221 10.92 7.47 12.50
C LEU A 221 10.73 5.97 12.18
N ALA A 222 11.25 5.47 11.04
CA ALA A 222 11.10 4.07 10.64
C ALA A 222 11.56 3.10 11.73
N GLU A 223 12.81 3.23 12.21
CA GLU A 223 13.34 2.37 13.28
C GLU A 223 12.56 2.50 14.59
N PRO A 224 12.31 3.71 15.14
CA PRO A 224 11.45 3.92 16.29
C PRO A 224 10.06 3.30 16.17
N LEU A 225 9.41 3.46 15.04
CA LEU A 225 8.08 2.90 14.75
C LEU A 225 8.11 1.37 14.79
N ILE A 226 9.03 0.76 14.05
CA ILE A 226 9.15 -0.69 13.93
C ILE A 226 9.59 -1.29 15.27
N ALA A 227 10.56 -0.67 15.97
CA ALA A 227 11.00 -1.12 17.27
C ALA A 227 9.87 -1.10 18.30
N THR A 228 9.04 -0.07 18.29
CA THR A 228 7.92 0.06 19.23
C THR A 228 6.83 -0.97 18.99
N ILE A 229 6.51 -1.25 17.71
CA ILE A 229 5.36 -2.08 17.35
C ILE A 229 5.73 -3.56 17.25
N PHE A 230 6.91 -3.89 16.70
CA PHE A 230 7.26 -5.27 16.34
C PHE A 230 8.44 -5.86 17.08
N GLN A 231 9.33 -5.07 17.70
CA GLN A 231 10.54 -5.59 18.33
C GLN A 231 10.25 -6.27 19.67
N HIS A 232 9.57 -7.43 19.60
CA HIS A 232 9.33 -8.32 20.75
C HIS A 232 9.37 -9.79 20.30
N GLY A 233 9.60 -10.69 21.25
CA GLY A 233 9.66 -12.12 21.01
C GLY A 233 10.77 -12.48 20.02
N GLN A 234 10.40 -13.06 18.88
CA GLN A 234 11.35 -13.51 17.87
C GLN A 234 11.80 -12.38 16.91
N PHE A 235 11.12 -11.22 16.92
CA PHE A 235 11.48 -10.11 16.04
C PHE A 235 12.64 -9.33 16.62
N SER A 236 13.81 -9.50 16.03
CA SER A 236 15.08 -9.00 16.55
C SER A 236 15.36 -7.53 16.18
N ALA A 237 16.39 -6.93 16.77
CA ALA A 237 16.91 -5.63 16.36
C ALA A 237 17.45 -5.65 14.91
N PHE A 238 17.91 -6.80 14.43
CA PHE A 238 18.32 -6.98 13.04
C PHE A 238 17.10 -6.86 12.11
N ASP A 239 15.98 -7.54 12.42
CA ASP A 239 14.74 -7.45 11.65
C ASP A 239 14.19 -6.02 11.64
N THR A 240 14.30 -5.31 12.76
CA THR A 240 13.94 -3.90 12.86
C THR A 240 14.68 -3.05 11.84
N ARG A 241 16.02 -3.19 11.76
CA ARG A 241 16.83 -2.44 10.80
C ARG A 241 16.54 -2.84 9.37
N MET A 242 16.37 -4.12 9.08
CA MET A 242 16.05 -4.61 7.73
C MET A 242 14.69 -4.12 7.27
N THR A 243 13.68 -4.14 8.15
CA THR A 243 12.36 -3.57 7.84
C THR A 243 12.44 -2.06 7.65
N ALA A 244 13.23 -1.35 8.46
CA ALA A 244 13.45 0.10 8.31
C ALA A 244 14.06 0.45 6.95
N LEU A 245 15.01 -0.33 6.45
CA LEU A 245 15.55 -0.17 5.10
C LEU A 245 14.45 -0.26 4.02
N SER A 246 13.52 -1.22 4.16
CA SER A 246 12.37 -1.31 3.26
C SER A 246 11.48 -0.05 3.35
N VAL A 247 11.21 0.42 4.57
CA VAL A 247 10.43 1.65 4.79
C VAL A 247 11.12 2.86 4.16
N TYR A 248 12.44 3.00 4.28
CA TYR A 248 13.19 4.08 3.63
C TYR A 248 13.01 4.07 2.12
N GLY A 249 13.21 2.91 1.48
CA GLY A 249 13.06 2.78 0.03
C GLY A 249 11.66 3.13 -0.47
N LEU A 250 10.64 2.57 0.17
CA LEU A 250 9.25 2.75 -0.21
C LEU A 250 8.72 4.15 0.15
N SER A 251 9.10 4.70 1.31
CA SER A 251 8.62 6.01 1.76
C SER A 251 8.99 7.13 0.81
N PHE A 252 10.14 7.03 0.14
CA PHE A 252 10.51 7.97 -0.92
C PHE A 252 9.45 8.05 -2.02
N GLY A 253 8.74 6.96 -2.32
CA GLY A 253 7.65 6.91 -3.29
C GLY A 253 6.30 7.44 -2.78
N LEU A 254 6.13 7.68 -1.47
CA LEU A 254 4.83 8.03 -0.87
C LEU A 254 4.13 9.23 -1.54
N PRO A 255 4.80 10.36 -1.87
CA PRO A 255 4.16 11.44 -2.58
C PRO A 255 3.67 11.03 -3.98
N ALA A 256 4.43 10.22 -4.72
CA ALA A 256 4.03 9.74 -6.03
C ALA A 256 2.82 8.80 -5.93
N PHE A 257 2.85 7.83 -5.01
CA PHE A 257 1.72 6.92 -4.75
C PHE A 257 0.44 7.70 -4.40
N ALA A 258 0.55 8.70 -3.55
CA ALA A 258 -0.58 9.53 -3.14
C ALA A 258 -1.10 10.41 -4.30
N LEU A 259 -0.21 11.07 -5.06
CA LEU A 259 -0.58 11.90 -6.20
C LEU A 259 -1.24 11.09 -7.31
N LEU A 260 -0.82 9.85 -7.54
CA LEU A 260 -1.48 8.95 -8.50
C LEU A 260 -2.96 8.73 -8.16
N LYS A 261 -3.32 8.66 -6.87
CA LYS A 261 -4.72 8.54 -6.43
C LYS A 261 -5.58 9.78 -6.74
N VAL A 262 -4.96 10.90 -7.07
CA VAL A 262 -5.62 12.15 -7.47
C VAL A 262 -5.58 12.35 -8.99
N VAL A 263 -4.46 12.01 -9.62
CA VAL A 263 -4.27 12.21 -11.07
C VAL A 263 -5.03 11.17 -11.89
N LEU A 264 -5.08 9.90 -11.46
CA LEU A 264 -5.83 8.85 -12.16
C LEU A 264 -7.33 9.18 -12.31
N PRO A 265 -8.05 9.65 -11.27
CA PRO A 265 -9.41 10.14 -11.40
C PRO A 265 -9.63 11.21 -12.47
N ALA A 266 -8.63 12.06 -12.76
CA ALA A 266 -8.75 13.07 -13.80
C ALA A 266 -8.88 12.46 -15.21
N PHE A 267 -8.32 11.29 -15.44
CA PHE A 267 -8.52 10.53 -16.68
C PHE A 267 -9.84 9.75 -16.64
N TYR A 268 -10.16 9.09 -15.53
CA TYR A 268 -11.39 8.29 -15.42
C TYR A 268 -12.65 9.15 -15.51
N ALA A 269 -12.64 10.37 -14.95
CA ALA A 269 -13.73 11.34 -15.08
C ALA A 269 -14.03 11.70 -16.54
N ARG A 270 -13.05 11.56 -17.42
CA ARG A 270 -13.12 11.80 -18.87
C ARG A 270 -13.35 10.51 -19.69
N GLN A 271 -13.59 9.39 -19.01
CA GLN A 271 -13.71 8.06 -19.62
C GLN A 271 -12.44 7.60 -20.37
N ASP A 272 -11.30 8.23 -20.15
CA ASP A 272 -10.01 7.80 -20.68
C ASP A 272 -9.38 6.76 -19.76
N THR A 273 -9.60 5.51 -20.05
CA THR A 273 -8.95 4.39 -19.36
C THR A 273 -7.67 3.92 -20.05
N ARG A 274 -7.47 4.31 -21.33
CA ARG A 274 -6.33 3.83 -22.13
C ARG A 274 -5.01 4.48 -21.71
N THR A 275 -5.04 5.78 -21.43
CA THR A 275 -3.84 6.52 -21.02
C THR A 275 -3.29 6.02 -19.70
N PRO A 276 -4.09 5.85 -18.61
CA PRO A 276 -3.63 5.23 -17.36
C PRO A 276 -3.04 3.83 -17.54
N VAL A 277 -3.64 2.99 -18.35
CA VAL A 277 -3.13 1.64 -18.63
C VAL A 277 -1.77 1.70 -19.32
N ARG A 278 -1.59 2.55 -20.32
CA ARG A 278 -0.29 2.73 -21.00
C ARG A 278 0.79 3.22 -20.04
N ALA A 279 0.47 4.21 -19.19
CA ALA A 279 1.38 4.70 -18.16
C ALA A 279 1.75 3.59 -17.17
N GLY A 280 0.75 2.82 -16.70
CA GLY A 280 0.95 1.72 -15.78
C GLY A 280 1.83 0.61 -16.35
N VAL A 281 1.63 0.22 -17.61
CA VAL A 281 2.48 -0.78 -18.29
C VAL A 281 3.91 -0.26 -18.45
N ALA A 282 4.09 1.01 -18.86
CA ALA A 282 5.42 1.60 -18.95
C ALA A 282 6.12 1.65 -17.59
N ALA A 283 5.39 1.99 -16.52
CA ALA A 283 5.91 1.99 -15.15
C ALA A 283 6.27 0.58 -14.66
N LEU A 284 5.47 -0.45 -15.02
CA LEU A 284 5.76 -1.84 -14.70
C LEU A 284 7.09 -2.30 -15.34
N VAL A 285 7.26 -2.03 -16.64
CA VAL A 285 8.51 -2.36 -17.33
C VAL A 285 9.69 -1.60 -16.72
N ALA A 286 9.52 -0.32 -16.44
CA ALA A 286 10.53 0.49 -15.79
C ALA A 286 10.87 -0.01 -14.37
N ASN A 287 9.87 -0.46 -13.59
CA ASN A 287 10.10 -1.07 -12.28
C ASN A 287 11.03 -2.29 -12.39
N MET A 288 10.81 -3.17 -13.36
CA MET A 288 11.69 -4.32 -13.58
C MET A 288 13.13 -3.89 -13.93
N VAL A 289 13.28 -2.92 -14.83
CA VAL A 289 14.59 -2.36 -15.17
C VAL A 289 15.25 -1.75 -13.93
N PHE A 290 14.54 -0.96 -13.14
CA PHE A 290 15.06 -0.35 -11.92
C PHE A 290 15.42 -1.39 -10.86
N ASN A 291 14.62 -2.45 -10.70
CA ASN A 291 14.93 -3.55 -9.79
C ASN A 291 16.30 -4.17 -10.12
N PHE A 292 16.50 -4.55 -11.37
CA PHE A 292 17.78 -5.17 -11.79
C PHE A 292 18.94 -4.18 -11.73
N ALA A 293 18.75 -2.94 -12.17
CA ALA A 293 19.79 -1.93 -12.15
C ALA A 293 20.23 -1.58 -10.72
N LEU A 294 19.25 -1.35 -9.80
CA LEU A 294 19.55 -1.04 -8.41
C LEU A 294 20.14 -2.23 -7.66
N LEU A 295 19.64 -3.44 -7.92
CA LEU A 295 20.24 -4.65 -7.36
C LEU A 295 21.69 -4.82 -7.83
N ALA A 296 21.99 -4.55 -9.10
CA ALA A 296 23.36 -4.60 -9.61
C ALA A 296 24.27 -3.54 -8.94
N VAL A 297 23.76 -2.32 -8.74
CA VAL A 297 24.50 -1.26 -8.04
C VAL A 297 24.73 -1.66 -6.58
N LEU A 298 23.69 -2.06 -5.84
CA LEU A 298 23.83 -2.46 -4.45
C LEU A 298 24.69 -3.72 -4.29
N TYR A 299 24.63 -4.64 -5.24
CA TYR A 299 25.52 -5.81 -5.28
C TYR A 299 26.99 -5.38 -5.34
N GLN A 300 27.33 -4.44 -6.19
CA GLN A 300 28.72 -3.95 -6.29
C GLN A 300 29.19 -3.24 -5.03
N VAL A 301 28.31 -2.45 -4.39
CA VAL A 301 28.64 -1.60 -3.25
C VAL A 301 28.61 -2.36 -1.93
N MET A 302 27.60 -3.23 -1.73
CA MET A 302 27.32 -3.83 -0.41
C MET A 302 27.86 -5.26 -0.27
N VAL A 303 28.05 -6.00 -1.38
CA VAL A 303 28.49 -7.40 -1.29
C VAL A 303 30.01 -7.47 -1.18
N PRO A 304 30.55 -8.07 -0.13
CA PRO A 304 31.99 -8.31 0.01
C PRO A 304 32.53 -9.24 -1.10
N ASP A 305 33.79 -9.03 -1.49
CA ASP A 305 34.42 -9.80 -2.56
C ASP A 305 34.49 -11.30 -2.26
N GLU A 306 34.61 -11.67 -1.00
CA GLU A 306 34.55 -13.06 -0.52
C GLU A 306 33.21 -13.74 -0.85
N LEU A 307 32.09 -13.02 -0.74
CA LEU A 307 30.78 -13.52 -1.11
C LEU A 307 30.60 -13.52 -2.63
N LYS A 308 31.13 -12.51 -3.34
CA LYS A 308 31.09 -12.45 -4.80
C LYS A 308 31.79 -13.69 -5.43
N ALA A 309 32.89 -14.17 -4.82
CA ALA A 309 33.59 -15.36 -5.26
C ALA A 309 32.77 -16.65 -5.19
N GLN A 310 31.69 -16.68 -4.36
CA GLN A 310 30.77 -17.83 -4.23
C GLN A 310 29.71 -17.89 -5.35
N GLY A 311 29.70 -16.89 -6.25
CA GLY A 311 28.73 -16.75 -7.33
C GLY A 311 27.58 -15.81 -6.96
N VAL A 312 27.01 -15.19 -7.99
CA VAL A 312 26.01 -14.11 -7.83
C VAL A 312 24.79 -14.55 -7.01
N MET A 313 24.22 -15.71 -7.30
CA MET A 313 23.01 -16.21 -6.62
C MET A 313 23.27 -16.52 -5.14
N ALA A 314 24.43 -17.12 -4.83
CA ALA A 314 24.80 -17.38 -3.44
C ALA A 314 25.06 -16.08 -2.67
N ALA A 315 25.69 -15.10 -3.31
CA ALA A 315 25.99 -13.82 -2.70
C ALA A 315 24.75 -13.00 -2.37
N ILE A 316 23.78 -12.87 -3.30
CA ILE A 316 22.54 -12.13 -3.08
C ILE A 316 21.64 -12.79 -2.03
N GLY A 317 21.65 -14.12 -1.92
CA GLY A 317 20.90 -14.86 -0.89
C GLY A 317 21.49 -14.71 0.52
N LYS A 318 22.78 -14.36 0.64
CA LYS A 318 23.47 -14.21 1.94
C LYS A 318 23.64 -12.76 2.38
N GLN A 319 23.62 -11.80 1.45
CA GLN A 319 23.85 -10.39 1.76
C GLN A 319 22.53 -9.72 2.17
N PRO A 320 22.36 -9.32 3.45
CA PRO A 320 21.19 -8.57 3.88
C PRO A 320 21.19 -7.14 3.35
N GLY A 321 19.99 -6.54 3.23
CA GLY A 321 19.82 -5.14 2.83
C GLY A 321 19.61 -4.91 1.33
N LEU A 322 19.85 -5.90 0.46
CA LEU A 322 19.65 -5.76 -0.99
C LEU A 322 18.18 -5.51 -1.37
N HIS A 323 17.24 -5.91 -0.53
CA HIS A 323 15.80 -5.66 -0.73
C HIS A 323 15.41 -4.16 -0.73
N LEU A 324 16.29 -3.28 -0.21
CA LEU A 324 16.15 -1.82 -0.37
C LEU A 324 15.98 -1.42 -1.84
N ALA A 325 16.66 -2.12 -2.76
CA ALA A 325 16.55 -1.87 -4.20
C ALA A 325 15.11 -1.94 -4.69
N LEU A 326 14.33 -2.92 -4.21
CA LEU A 326 12.93 -3.13 -4.63
C LEU A 326 12.04 -1.96 -4.18
N GLY A 327 12.23 -1.49 -2.96
CA GLY A 327 11.51 -0.31 -2.45
C GLY A 327 11.81 0.97 -3.26
N ILE A 328 13.08 1.21 -3.55
CA ILE A 328 13.51 2.36 -4.36
C ILE A 328 13.00 2.24 -5.80
N ALA A 329 13.07 1.05 -6.40
CA ALA A 329 12.57 0.81 -7.76
C ALA A 329 11.08 1.09 -7.87
N SER A 330 10.28 0.63 -6.89
CA SER A 330 8.85 0.90 -6.80
C SER A 330 8.54 2.39 -6.66
N ALA A 331 9.34 3.11 -5.88
CA ALA A 331 9.23 4.57 -5.76
C ALA A 331 9.53 5.28 -7.08
N LEU A 332 10.65 4.94 -7.74
CA LEU A 332 11.06 5.55 -9.02
C LEU A 332 10.06 5.26 -10.14
N SER A 333 9.57 4.02 -10.23
CA SER A 333 8.56 3.64 -11.23
C SER A 333 7.24 4.40 -11.02
N SER A 334 6.87 4.68 -9.79
CA SER A 334 5.68 5.47 -9.47
C SER A 334 5.84 6.95 -9.83
N TYR A 335 7.03 7.53 -9.64
CA TYR A 335 7.34 8.87 -10.16
C TYR A 335 7.32 8.91 -11.68
N LEU A 336 7.82 7.87 -12.35
CA LEU A 336 7.74 7.78 -13.82
C LEU A 336 6.28 7.69 -14.28
N ASN A 337 5.47 6.87 -13.64
CA ASN A 337 4.03 6.76 -13.93
C ASN A 337 3.33 8.11 -13.78
N LEU A 338 3.58 8.79 -12.64
CA LEU A 338 3.04 10.12 -12.39
C LEU A 338 3.51 11.14 -13.44
N GLY A 339 4.79 11.13 -13.82
CA GLY A 339 5.35 12.00 -14.82
C GLY A 339 4.74 11.80 -16.22
N LEU A 340 4.53 10.54 -16.62
CA LEU A 340 3.85 10.18 -17.87
C LEU A 340 2.40 10.67 -17.89
N LEU A 341 1.65 10.43 -16.81
CA LEU A 341 0.28 10.91 -16.68
C LEU A 341 0.21 12.42 -16.70
N TRP A 342 1.13 13.09 -15.99
CA TRP A 342 1.21 14.54 -15.98
C TRP A 342 1.50 15.12 -17.36
N TYR A 343 2.43 14.54 -18.10
CA TYR A 343 2.74 14.91 -19.47
C TYR A 343 1.55 14.80 -20.41
N TRP A 344 0.81 13.66 -20.33
CA TRP A 344 -0.38 13.49 -21.14
C TRP A 344 -1.53 14.39 -20.72
N LEU A 345 -1.69 14.64 -19.43
CA LEU A 345 -2.70 15.58 -18.93
C LEU A 345 -2.45 17.01 -19.47
N GLY A 346 -1.19 17.43 -19.50
CA GLY A 346 -0.80 18.73 -20.06
C GLY A 346 -1.06 18.89 -21.57
N LYS A 347 -1.04 17.75 -22.32
CA LYS A 347 -1.37 17.77 -23.77
C LYS A 347 -2.86 17.93 -24.08
N THR A 348 -3.74 17.75 -23.08
CA THR A 348 -5.19 17.70 -23.32
C THR A 348 -5.90 19.03 -23.11
N ASP A 349 -5.21 20.10 -22.82
CA ASP A 349 -5.75 21.46 -22.52
C ASP A 349 -6.89 21.50 -21.49
N VAL A 350 -7.10 20.40 -20.76
CA VAL A 350 -8.17 20.28 -19.75
C VAL A 350 -7.74 20.84 -18.41
N TYR A 351 -6.45 20.70 -18.10
CA TYR A 351 -5.89 21.23 -16.87
C TYR A 351 -5.03 22.45 -17.14
N GLN A 352 -5.38 23.55 -16.52
CA GLN A 352 -4.58 24.78 -16.50
C GLN A 352 -4.00 25.00 -15.12
N ARG A 353 -2.68 25.05 -15.04
CA ARG A 353 -1.97 25.27 -13.78
C ARG A 353 -2.37 26.60 -13.16
N ARG A 354 -2.86 26.59 -11.94
CA ARG A 354 -3.25 27.81 -11.22
C ARG A 354 -2.04 28.52 -10.62
N PRO A 355 -2.10 29.84 -10.45
CA PRO A 355 -1.04 30.60 -9.80
C PRO A 355 -0.89 30.22 -8.31
N GLY A 356 0.25 30.62 -7.71
CA GLY A 356 0.50 30.44 -6.27
C GLY A 356 1.20 29.14 -5.88
N TRP A 357 1.60 28.29 -6.83
CA TRP A 357 2.34 27.05 -6.52
C TRP A 357 3.71 27.32 -5.89
N GLY A 358 4.45 28.35 -6.35
CA GLY A 358 5.75 28.68 -5.78
C GLY A 358 5.68 29.03 -4.29
N GLY A 359 4.75 29.92 -3.92
CA GLY A 359 4.51 30.26 -2.52
C GLY A 359 4.02 29.08 -1.67
N TYR A 360 3.15 28.23 -2.26
CA TYR A 360 2.68 27.04 -1.59
C TYR A 360 3.82 26.03 -1.32
N LEU A 361 4.63 25.70 -2.33
CA LEU A 361 5.75 24.78 -2.19
C LEU A 361 6.83 25.31 -1.24
N LEU A 362 7.09 26.62 -1.25
CA LEU A 362 8.03 27.21 -0.30
C LEU A 362 7.55 27.07 1.16
N ARG A 363 6.28 27.34 1.41
CA ARG A 363 5.69 27.16 2.75
C ARG A 363 5.73 25.70 3.19
N LEU A 364 5.37 24.79 2.30
CA LEU A 364 5.45 23.35 2.54
C LEU A 364 6.89 22.93 2.89
N LEU A 365 7.86 23.37 2.11
CA LEU A 365 9.28 23.07 2.34
C LEU A 365 9.74 23.60 3.70
N LEU A 366 9.46 24.86 4.02
CA LEU A 366 9.86 25.46 5.31
C LEU A 366 9.20 24.75 6.50
N ALA A 367 7.91 24.39 6.39
CA ALA A 367 7.23 23.62 7.43
C ALA A 367 7.82 22.23 7.61
N CYS A 368 8.17 21.56 6.52
CA CYS A 368 8.85 20.28 6.56
C CYS A 368 10.26 20.38 7.19
N VAL A 369 11.02 21.42 6.86
CA VAL A 369 12.33 21.67 7.49
C VAL A 369 12.18 21.91 8.99
N ALA A 370 11.20 22.69 9.43
CA ALA A 370 10.93 22.90 10.85
C ALA A 370 10.56 21.59 11.56
N MET A 371 9.70 20.76 10.93
CA MET A 371 9.33 19.42 11.44
C MET A 371 10.55 18.51 11.59
N VAL A 372 11.38 18.44 10.53
CA VAL A 372 12.59 17.61 10.52
C VAL A 372 13.56 18.06 11.61
N ALA A 373 13.79 19.38 11.75
CA ALA A 373 14.64 19.94 12.81
C ALA A 373 14.12 19.58 14.21
N ALA A 374 12.81 19.71 14.43
CA ALA A 374 12.19 19.35 15.71
C ALA A 374 12.31 17.84 16.00
N LEU A 375 12.08 16.98 14.99
CA LEU A 375 12.23 15.53 15.15
C LEU A 375 13.68 15.14 15.43
N LEU A 376 14.65 15.70 14.74
CA LEU A 376 16.06 15.44 14.99
C LEU A 376 16.50 15.91 16.41
N ALA A 377 16.02 17.08 16.84
CA ALA A 377 16.24 17.56 18.19
C ALA A 377 15.65 16.62 19.24
N LEU A 378 14.40 16.20 19.08
CA LEU A 378 13.75 15.24 19.97
C LEU A 378 14.48 13.89 20.00
N LEU A 379 14.84 13.36 18.82
CA LEU A 379 15.61 12.11 18.73
C LEU A 379 16.98 12.20 19.41
N HIS A 380 17.62 13.36 19.37
CA HIS A 380 18.91 13.59 20.04
C HIS A 380 18.79 13.56 21.58
N TRP A 381 17.64 14.02 22.11
CA TRP A 381 17.40 14.07 23.57
C TRP A 381 16.88 12.76 24.13
N LEU A 382 16.28 11.92 23.28
CA LEU A 382 15.74 10.63 23.71
C LEU A 382 16.85 9.56 23.77
N PRO A 383 16.80 8.65 24.75
CA PRO A 383 17.66 7.48 24.79
C PRO A 383 17.45 6.59 23.55
N ALA A 384 18.39 5.69 23.28
CA ALA A 384 18.22 4.72 22.21
C ALA A 384 16.98 3.85 22.45
N PHE A 385 16.13 3.66 21.45
CA PHE A 385 14.90 2.87 21.57
C PHE A 385 15.15 1.43 22.00
N SER A 386 16.33 0.87 21.68
CA SER A 386 16.73 -0.45 22.14
C SER A 386 16.90 -0.56 23.66
N ALA A 387 17.19 0.55 24.34
CA ALA A 387 17.39 0.60 25.79
C ALA A 387 16.10 0.91 26.58
N MET A 388 15.02 1.29 25.90
CA MET A 388 13.74 1.65 26.50
C MET A 388 12.82 0.45 26.71
N GLY A 389 12.04 0.49 27.81
CA GLY A 389 10.91 -0.41 28.01
C GLY A 389 9.76 -0.14 27.04
N VAL A 390 8.81 -1.07 26.93
CA VAL A 390 7.69 -0.97 25.95
C VAL A 390 6.88 0.32 26.15
N TRP A 391 6.52 0.66 27.35
CA TRP A 391 5.74 1.87 27.66
C TRP A 391 6.52 3.17 27.40
N GLU A 392 7.82 3.14 27.63
CA GLU A 392 8.71 4.27 27.33
C GLU A 392 8.82 4.49 25.82
N ARG A 393 8.95 3.41 25.04
CA ARG A 393 8.94 3.47 23.55
C ARG A 393 7.65 4.06 23.03
N ILE A 394 6.48 3.63 23.58
CA ILE A 394 5.18 4.16 23.19
C ILE A 394 5.09 5.65 23.51
N GLY A 395 5.50 6.07 24.70
CA GLY A 395 5.50 7.47 25.10
C GLY A 395 6.44 8.33 24.24
N ALA A 396 7.66 7.85 24.00
CA ALA A 396 8.65 8.51 23.13
C ALA A 396 8.14 8.64 21.69
N LEU A 397 7.55 7.57 21.16
CA LEU A 397 6.98 7.58 19.80
C LEU A 397 5.80 8.56 19.69
N ALA A 398 4.91 8.57 20.68
CA ALA A 398 3.79 9.51 20.74
C ALA A 398 4.30 10.97 20.81
N LEU A 399 5.35 11.25 21.56
CA LEU A 399 6.01 12.55 21.62
C LEU A 399 6.62 12.94 20.26
N LEU A 400 7.31 12.02 19.59
CA LEU A 400 7.91 12.26 18.27
C LEU A 400 6.84 12.54 17.21
N VAL A 401 5.85 11.67 17.09
CA VAL A 401 4.78 11.83 16.08
C VAL A 401 3.94 13.07 16.39
N GLY A 402 3.53 13.25 17.66
CA GLY A 402 2.75 14.40 18.09
C GLY A 402 3.53 15.71 18.00
N GLY A 403 4.78 15.73 18.47
CA GLY A 403 5.66 16.90 18.42
C GLY A 403 6.02 17.31 16.98
N GLY A 404 6.39 16.35 16.16
CA GLY A 404 6.66 16.59 14.73
C GLY A 404 5.43 17.10 13.99
N GLY A 405 4.28 16.45 14.18
CA GLY A 405 3.01 16.84 13.57
C GLY A 405 2.53 18.23 14.03
N ALA A 406 2.64 18.52 15.33
CA ALA A 406 2.30 19.84 15.89
C ALA A 406 3.23 20.92 15.33
N THR A 407 4.54 20.68 15.29
CA THR A 407 5.51 21.65 14.71
C THR A 407 5.20 21.94 13.26
N TYR A 408 4.90 20.91 12.46
CA TYR A 408 4.49 21.07 11.06
C TYR A 408 3.22 21.91 10.93
N ALA A 409 2.17 21.57 11.69
CA ALA A 409 0.89 22.25 11.66
C ALA A 409 1.03 23.73 12.08
N VAL A 410 1.75 24.01 13.17
CA VAL A 410 2.02 25.37 13.66
C VAL A 410 2.80 26.17 12.63
N ALA A 411 3.85 25.58 12.02
CA ALA A 411 4.63 26.23 10.97
C ALA A 411 3.76 26.58 9.74
N MET A 412 2.89 25.68 9.29
CA MET A 412 1.97 25.94 8.18
C MET A 412 1.00 27.07 8.48
N VAL A 413 0.40 27.08 9.68
CA VAL A 413 -0.52 28.15 10.12
C VAL A 413 0.20 29.47 10.27
N ALA A 414 1.40 29.50 10.86
CA ALA A 414 2.22 30.71 11.00
C ALA A 414 2.60 31.34 9.65
N MET A 415 2.79 30.50 8.61
CA MET A 415 3.05 30.95 7.25
C MET A 415 1.79 31.32 6.46
N GLY A 416 0.63 31.37 7.12
CA GLY A 416 -0.64 31.86 6.56
C GLY A 416 -1.49 30.80 5.86
N PHE A 417 -1.24 29.51 6.07
CA PHE A 417 -2.16 28.45 5.68
C PHE A 417 -3.38 28.47 6.61
N ARG A 418 -4.57 28.56 6.05
CA ARG A 418 -5.80 28.68 6.83
C ARG A 418 -6.65 27.42 6.73
N PRO A 419 -7.41 27.06 7.79
CA PRO A 419 -8.34 25.91 7.72
C PRO A 419 -9.37 26.01 6.58
N ARG A 420 -9.64 27.21 6.07
CA ARG A 420 -10.48 27.44 4.87
C ARG A 420 -9.86 26.82 3.59
N ASP A 421 -8.54 26.75 3.52
CA ASP A 421 -7.83 26.19 2.36
C ASP A 421 -7.98 24.66 2.25
N LEU A 422 -8.40 24.01 3.35
CA LEU A 422 -8.75 22.60 3.38
C LEU A 422 -10.11 22.30 2.73
N ARG A 423 -10.98 23.32 2.61
CA ARG A 423 -12.30 23.15 1.98
C ARG A 423 -12.15 23.35 0.48
N GLY A 424 -12.33 22.26 -0.29
CA GLY A 424 -12.52 22.36 -1.73
C GLY A 424 -13.82 23.10 -2.02
N HIS A 425 -13.72 24.23 -2.66
CA HIS A 425 -14.87 25.02 -3.13
C HIS A 425 -15.23 24.64 -4.55
#